data_1532545d5b362b4b02d2f5b88c42a9e1
#
_entry.id   1532545d5b362b4b02d2f5b88c42a9e1
#
_cell.length_a   1.000
_cell.length_b   1.000
_cell.length_c   1.000
_cell.angle_alpha   90.00
_cell.angle_beta   90.00
_cell.angle_gamma   90.00
#
_symmetry.space_group_name_H-M   'P 1'
#
loop_
_entity.id
_entity.type
_entity.pdbx_description
1 polymer ?
#
loop_
_entity_poly.entity_id
_entity_poly.type
_entity_poly.pdbx_seq_one_letter_code
_entity_poly.pdbx_strand_id
1 'polypeptide(L)'
;MKKIALLTLLLVVFFSCQKKQLKTTPDTASKTTCTDSIAPKKEGFQMYQMSEMAALMEQMYAENKTLKANIINKKPLGKFPEYYNRIYTATFTDQADNDELFKQNADLYIQAQQKTYANT
;
A
#
# COMPACT_ATOMS: atom_id res chain seq x y z
N MET A 1 49.03 -7.18 16.27
CA MET A 1 48.76 -5.90 15.60
C MET A 1 47.81 -6.04 14.38
N LYS A 2 48.02 -7.06 13.52
CA LYS A 2 47.16 -7.24 12.29
C LYS A 2 45.65 -7.49 12.63
N LYS A 3 45.35 -8.20 13.72
CA LYS A 3 43.94 -8.51 14.12
C LYS A 3 43.15 -7.29 14.63
N ILE A 4 43.83 -6.31 15.24
CA ILE A 4 43.22 -5.09 15.74
C ILE A 4 42.90 -4.15 14.59
N ALA A 5 43.76 -4.07 13.56
CA ALA A 5 43.53 -3.27 12.34
C ALA A 5 42.32 -3.77 11.55
N LEU A 6 42.08 -5.08 11.52
CA LEU A 6 40.97 -5.70 10.80
C LEU A 6 39.64 -5.45 11.54
N LEU A 7 39.66 -5.42 12.87
CA LEU A 7 38.50 -5.13 13.70
C LEU A 7 38.05 -3.66 13.59
N THR A 8 39.01 -2.72 13.50
CA THR A 8 38.70 -1.30 13.33
C THR A 8 38.17 -0.99 11.92
N LEU A 9 38.62 -1.70 10.89
CA LEU A 9 38.12 -1.56 9.53
C LEU A 9 36.66 -2.02 9.43
N LEU A 10 36.27 -3.07 10.15
CA LEU A 10 34.89 -3.59 10.14
C LEU A 10 33.91 -2.62 10.82
N LEU A 11 34.34 -1.84 11.81
CA LEU A 11 33.49 -0.90 12.56
C LEU A 11 33.12 0.36 11.75
N VAL A 12 33.93 0.76 10.77
CA VAL A 12 33.69 1.96 9.95
C VAL A 12 32.56 1.74 8.93
N VAL A 13 32.29 0.49 8.54
CA VAL A 13 31.26 0.16 7.53
C VAL A 13 29.83 0.31 8.06
N PHE A 14 29.64 0.30 9.40
CA PHE A 14 28.30 0.38 10.00
C PHE A 14 27.74 1.81 10.20
N PHE A 15 28.53 2.86 9.95
CA PHE A 15 28.10 4.25 10.18
C PHE A 15 27.54 4.98 8.96
N SER A 16 27.34 4.32 7.81
CA SER A 16 26.94 4.99 6.57
C SER A 16 25.43 4.91 6.25
N CYS A 17 24.55 5.03 7.25
CA CYS A 17 23.12 5.23 7.02
C CYS A 17 22.64 6.48 7.76
N GLN A 18 22.95 7.67 7.25
CA GLN A 18 22.29 8.90 7.66
C GLN A 18 21.02 9.10 6.82
N LYS A 19 19.87 8.92 7.47
CA LYS A 19 18.57 9.36 6.96
C LYS A 19 18.56 10.88 6.90
N LYS A 20 18.50 11.46 5.69
CA LYS A 20 18.15 12.88 5.51
C LYS A 20 16.73 13.10 6.01
N GLN A 21 16.58 13.70 7.17
CA GLN A 21 15.32 14.30 7.59
C GLN A 21 15.09 15.58 6.79
N LEU A 22 14.03 15.59 6.00
CA LEU A 22 13.52 16.80 5.38
C LEU A 22 12.85 17.64 6.47
N LYS A 23 13.51 18.74 6.89
CA LYS A 23 12.94 19.74 7.80
C LYS A 23 11.82 20.47 7.06
N THR A 24 10.59 20.27 7.49
CA THR A 24 9.47 21.15 7.17
C THR A 24 9.55 22.35 8.11
N THR A 25 9.87 23.52 7.57
CA THR A 25 9.75 24.81 8.25
C THR A 25 8.34 25.33 8.02
N PRO A 26 7.65 25.85 9.04
CA PRO A 26 6.41 26.58 8.84
C PRO A 26 6.72 28.06 8.62
N ASP A 27 6.43 28.59 7.45
CA ASP A 27 6.46 30.03 7.20
C ASP A 27 5.10 30.53 6.77
N THR A 28 4.54 31.30 7.68
CA THR A 28 4.09 32.68 7.59
C THR A 28 3.11 33.02 6.46
N ALA A 29 1.90 33.32 6.94
CA ALA A 29 0.85 34.00 6.21
C ALA A 29 1.34 35.19 5.41
N SER A 30 1.14 35.17 4.10
CA SER A 30 1.07 36.37 3.27
C SER A 30 -0.32 36.50 2.67
N LYS A 31 -1.02 37.49 3.19
CA LYS A 31 -2.33 37.95 2.78
C LYS A 31 -2.16 38.74 1.48
N THR A 32 -2.48 38.12 0.35
CA THR A 32 -2.61 38.84 -0.91
C THR A 32 -4.06 38.78 -1.34
N THR A 33 -4.71 39.94 -1.17
CA THR A 33 -6.03 40.24 -1.70
C THR A 33 -5.94 40.32 -3.22
N CYS A 34 -6.50 39.38 -3.94
CA CYS A 34 -6.83 39.52 -5.35
C CYS A 34 -8.35 39.52 -5.49
N THR A 35 -8.88 40.72 -5.58
CA THR A 35 -10.23 40.98 -6.08
C THR A 35 -10.18 40.88 -7.59
N ASP A 36 -10.74 39.81 -8.16
CA ASP A 36 -11.27 39.88 -9.50
C ASP A 36 -12.38 38.82 -9.65
N SER A 37 -13.54 39.37 -9.94
CA SER A 37 -14.81 38.70 -10.11
C SER A 37 -14.83 37.94 -11.44
N ILE A 38 -14.45 36.67 -11.41
CA ILE A 38 -14.85 35.70 -12.43
C ILE A 38 -15.50 34.57 -11.64
N ALA A 39 -16.84 34.50 -11.72
CA ALA A 39 -17.58 33.39 -11.15
C ALA A 39 -17.06 32.08 -11.75
N PRO A 40 -16.43 31.19 -10.96
CA PRO A 40 -16.11 29.87 -11.46
C PRO A 40 -17.43 29.12 -11.63
N LYS A 41 -17.73 28.74 -12.88
CA LYS A 41 -18.67 27.68 -13.18
C LYS A 41 -18.34 26.54 -12.22
N LYS A 42 -19.28 26.17 -11.35
CA LYS A 42 -19.16 25.00 -10.49
C LYS A 42 -19.16 23.77 -11.38
N GLU A 43 -18.02 23.42 -11.95
CA GLU A 43 -17.73 22.05 -12.30
C GLU A 43 -17.49 21.36 -10.96
N GLY A 44 -18.52 20.66 -10.47
CA GLY A 44 -18.41 19.87 -9.27
C GLY A 44 -17.22 18.92 -9.46
N PHE A 45 -16.32 18.87 -8.50
CA PHE A 45 -15.24 17.88 -8.46
C PHE A 45 -15.89 16.50 -8.68
N GLN A 46 -15.79 15.98 -9.90
CA GLN A 46 -16.20 14.60 -10.18
C GLN A 46 -15.16 13.69 -9.54
N MET A 47 -15.54 13.08 -8.42
CA MET A 47 -14.76 11.96 -7.88
C MET A 47 -14.64 10.88 -8.96
N TYR A 48 -13.41 10.55 -9.31
CA TYR A 48 -13.11 9.44 -10.19
C TYR A 48 -13.82 8.17 -9.67
N GLN A 49 -14.65 7.55 -10.51
CA GLN A 49 -15.27 6.28 -10.16
C GLN A 49 -14.22 5.20 -10.22
N MET A 50 -13.93 4.62 -9.07
CA MET A 50 -13.00 3.52 -8.93
C MET A 50 -13.53 2.29 -9.66
N SER A 51 -12.68 1.58 -10.40
CA SER A 51 -13.06 0.32 -11.01
C SER A 51 -13.37 -0.75 -9.95
N GLU A 52 -14.10 -1.80 -10.33
CA GLU A 52 -14.38 -2.90 -9.41
C GLU A 52 -13.11 -3.55 -8.89
N MET A 53 -12.10 -3.72 -9.74
CA MET A 53 -10.80 -4.27 -9.34
C MET A 53 -10.10 -3.37 -8.34
N ALA A 54 -10.06 -2.05 -8.58
CA ALA A 54 -9.44 -1.11 -7.64
C ALA A 54 -10.15 -1.12 -6.27
N ALA A 55 -11.49 -1.11 -6.25
CA ALA A 55 -12.27 -1.22 -5.02
C ALA A 55 -12.03 -2.55 -4.29
N LEU A 56 -11.94 -3.66 -5.02
CA LEU A 56 -11.63 -4.97 -4.47
C LEU A 56 -10.23 -4.98 -3.84
N MET A 57 -9.21 -4.43 -4.51
CA MET A 57 -7.85 -4.36 -4.00
C MET A 57 -7.75 -3.55 -2.70
N GLU A 58 -8.47 -2.43 -2.59
CA GLU A 58 -8.53 -1.66 -1.34
C GLU A 58 -9.18 -2.45 -0.20
N GLN A 59 -10.27 -3.16 -0.49
CA GLN A 59 -10.93 -4.00 0.50
C GLN A 59 -10.02 -5.15 0.96
N MET A 60 -9.34 -5.83 0.03
CA MET A 60 -8.38 -6.89 0.33
C MET A 60 -7.19 -6.37 1.13
N TYR A 61 -6.71 -5.17 0.84
CA TYR A 61 -5.64 -4.54 1.61
C TYR A 61 -6.05 -4.28 3.06
N ALA A 62 -7.25 -3.73 3.29
CA ALA A 62 -7.77 -3.48 4.63
C ALA A 62 -7.93 -4.78 5.43
N GLU A 63 -8.45 -5.84 4.79
CA GLU A 63 -8.59 -7.16 5.40
C GLU A 63 -7.23 -7.78 5.73
N ASN A 64 -6.25 -7.70 4.84
CA ASN A 64 -4.89 -8.18 5.09
C ASN A 64 -4.21 -7.45 6.28
N LYS A 65 -4.49 -6.16 6.46
CA LYS A 65 -4.04 -5.44 7.67
C LYS A 65 -4.64 -6.05 8.94
N THR A 66 -5.92 -6.34 8.92
CA THR A 66 -6.65 -6.97 10.04
C THR A 66 -6.15 -8.39 10.29
N LEU A 67 -6.00 -9.18 9.23
CA LEU A 67 -5.44 -10.53 9.27
C LEU A 67 -4.05 -10.54 9.93
N LYS A 68 -3.15 -9.67 9.47
CA LYS A 68 -1.81 -9.51 10.06
C LYS A 68 -1.88 -9.18 11.55
N ALA A 69 -2.74 -8.25 11.95
CA ALA A 69 -2.90 -7.87 13.34
C ALA A 69 -3.44 -9.04 14.18
N ASN A 70 -4.37 -9.83 13.66
CA ASN A 70 -4.91 -11.01 14.34
C ASN A 70 -3.83 -12.09 14.52
N ILE A 71 -3.02 -12.36 13.50
CA ILE A 71 -1.90 -13.32 13.60
C ILE A 71 -0.91 -12.89 14.69
N ILE A 72 -0.48 -11.62 14.69
CA ILE A 72 0.47 -11.08 15.67
C ILE A 72 -0.10 -11.20 17.09
N ASN A 73 -1.39 -10.91 17.27
CA ASN A 73 -2.07 -10.94 18.55
C ASN A 73 -2.61 -12.33 18.93
N LYS A 74 -2.31 -13.36 18.14
CA LYS A 74 -2.80 -14.75 18.34
C LYS A 74 -4.32 -14.84 18.47
N LYS A 75 -5.05 -14.02 17.71
CA LYS A 75 -6.51 -14.05 17.63
C LYS A 75 -6.96 -15.01 16.54
N PRO A 76 -8.16 -15.61 16.66
CA PRO A 76 -8.71 -16.46 15.61
C PRO A 76 -8.90 -15.63 14.31
N LEU A 77 -8.56 -16.22 13.17
CA LEU A 77 -8.61 -15.54 11.86
C LEU A 77 -10.01 -15.56 11.23
N GLY A 78 -10.88 -16.47 11.69
CA GLY A 78 -12.20 -16.66 11.10
C GLY A 78 -12.16 -17.53 9.84
N LYS A 79 -13.13 -17.33 8.95
CA LYS A 79 -13.24 -18.05 7.69
C LYS A 79 -12.62 -17.23 6.56
N PHE A 80 -12.13 -17.93 5.53
CA PHE A 80 -11.66 -17.27 4.30
C PHE A 80 -12.78 -16.39 3.71
N PRO A 81 -12.49 -15.11 3.40
CA PRO A 81 -13.48 -14.20 2.83
C PRO A 81 -13.80 -14.55 1.38
N GLU A 82 -15.00 -15.07 1.11
CA GLU A 82 -15.42 -15.52 -0.22
C GLU A 82 -15.34 -14.43 -1.30
N TYR A 83 -15.45 -13.14 -0.94
CA TYR A 83 -15.35 -12.05 -1.89
C TYR A 83 -13.96 -11.91 -2.54
N TYR A 84 -12.92 -12.54 -1.97
CA TYR A 84 -11.58 -12.57 -2.60
C TYR A 84 -11.61 -13.24 -3.98
N ASN A 85 -12.52 -14.19 -4.20
CA ASN A 85 -12.70 -14.85 -5.49
C ASN A 85 -13.14 -13.90 -6.61
N ARG A 86 -13.62 -12.69 -6.27
CA ARG A 86 -13.93 -11.65 -7.26
C ARG A 86 -12.69 -11.15 -8.01
N ILE A 87 -11.48 -11.46 -7.55
CA ILE A 87 -10.23 -11.14 -8.26
C ILE A 87 -10.23 -11.70 -9.70
N TYR A 88 -10.96 -12.77 -9.96
CA TYR A 88 -11.06 -13.39 -11.28
C TYR A 88 -12.08 -12.74 -12.21
N THR A 89 -13.01 -11.95 -11.68
CA THR A 89 -14.17 -11.44 -12.42
C THR A 89 -14.35 -9.93 -12.37
N ALA A 90 -13.67 -9.25 -11.46
CA ALA A 90 -13.79 -7.81 -11.28
C ALA A 90 -13.26 -7.05 -12.52
N THR A 91 -13.98 -5.98 -12.89
CA THR A 91 -13.63 -5.14 -14.04
C THR A 91 -12.41 -4.29 -13.73
N PHE A 92 -11.39 -4.34 -14.58
CA PHE A 92 -10.17 -3.55 -14.46
C PHE A 92 -10.39 -2.10 -14.90
N THR A 93 -9.53 -1.20 -14.41
CA THR A 93 -9.44 0.18 -14.92
C THR A 93 -8.91 0.19 -16.35
N ASP A 94 -7.86 -0.59 -16.61
CA ASP A 94 -7.35 -0.89 -17.94
C ASP A 94 -7.43 -2.41 -18.16
N GLN A 95 -8.12 -2.82 -19.21
CA GLN A 95 -8.28 -4.24 -19.53
C GLN A 95 -6.97 -4.92 -19.97
N ALA A 96 -5.97 -4.15 -20.38
CA ALA A 96 -4.65 -4.67 -20.72
C ALA A 96 -3.92 -5.25 -19.49
N ASP A 97 -4.27 -4.80 -18.28
CA ASP A 97 -3.70 -5.31 -17.03
C ASP A 97 -4.21 -6.71 -16.66
N ASN A 98 -5.28 -7.19 -17.32
CA ASN A 98 -5.81 -8.55 -17.12
C ASN A 98 -5.06 -9.57 -17.99
N ASP A 99 -3.77 -9.59 -17.84
CA ASP A 99 -2.86 -10.46 -18.59
C ASP A 99 -2.65 -11.84 -17.91
N GLU A 100 -1.87 -12.68 -18.54
CA GLU A 100 -1.57 -14.03 -18.04
C GLU A 100 -0.73 -13.99 -16.75
N LEU A 101 0.15 -13.00 -16.60
CA LEU A 101 0.95 -12.82 -15.41
C LEU A 101 0.07 -12.43 -14.20
N PHE A 102 -0.90 -11.54 -14.42
CA PHE A 102 -1.88 -11.20 -13.38
C PHE A 102 -2.65 -12.45 -12.93
N LYS A 103 -3.16 -13.27 -13.86
CA LYS A 103 -3.95 -14.48 -13.54
C LYS A 103 -3.14 -15.47 -12.70
N GLN A 104 -1.90 -15.73 -13.08
CA GLN A 104 -1.00 -16.61 -12.32
C GLN A 104 -0.76 -16.07 -10.91
N ASN A 105 -0.52 -14.77 -10.76
CA ASN A 105 -0.32 -14.16 -9.45
C ASN A 105 -1.60 -14.15 -8.61
N ALA A 106 -2.77 -13.96 -9.22
CA ALA A 106 -4.05 -14.05 -8.55
C ALA A 106 -4.29 -15.46 -7.97
N ASP A 107 -3.98 -16.50 -8.75
CA ASP A 107 -4.07 -17.90 -8.29
C ASP A 107 -3.14 -18.17 -7.09
N LEU A 108 -1.89 -17.74 -7.19
CA LEU A 108 -0.92 -17.89 -6.09
C LEU A 108 -1.38 -17.14 -4.83
N TYR A 109 -1.90 -15.93 -5.00
CA TYR A 109 -2.41 -15.12 -3.90
C TYR A 109 -3.59 -15.81 -3.21
N ILE A 110 -4.60 -16.26 -3.96
CA ILE A 110 -5.78 -16.93 -3.39
C ILE A 110 -5.39 -18.20 -2.66
N GLN A 111 -4.50 -19.03 -3.23
CA GLN A 111 -4.01 -20.25 -2.57
C GLN A 111 -3.27 -19.93 -1.27
N ALA A 112 -2.44 -18.89 -1.24
CA ALA A 112 -1.73 -18.46 -0.04
C ALA A 112 -2.69 -17.99 1.05
N GLN A 113 -3.71 -17.22 0.68
CA GLN A 113 -4.75 -16.76 1.61
C GLN A 113 -5.55 -17.94 2.19
N GLN A 114 -6.03 -18.86 1.35
CA GLN A 114 -6.75 -20.05 1.80
C GLN A 114 -5.94 -20.89 2.79
N LYS A 115 -4.64 -21.10 2.50
CA LYS A 115 -3.72 -21.80 3.42
C LYS A 115 -3.58 -21.07 4.76
N THR A 116 -3.52 -19.74 4.72
CA THR A 116 -3.39 -18.93 5.94
C THR A 116 -4.61 -19.09 6.84
N TYR A 117 -5.81 -19.05 6.27
CA TYR A 117 -7.05 -19.25 7.02
C TYR A 117 -7.29 -20.71 7.47
N ALA A 118 -6.70 -21.70 6.76
CA ALA A 118 -6.83 -23.12 7.11
C ALA A 118 -5.89 -23.56 8.24
N ASN A 119 -4.82 -22.83 8.49
CA ASN A 119 -3.79 -23.19 9.49
C ASN A 119 -4.01 -22.54 10.86
N THR A 120 -5.25 -22.24 11.23
CA THR A 120 -5.64 -21.62 12.51
C THR A 120 -6.27 -22.59 13.47
#